data_b66c28a080a7af3c5aa53c2d63df4be3
#
_entry.id   b66c28a080a7af3c5aa53c2d63df4be3
#
_cell.length_a   1.000
_cell.length_b   1.000
_cell.length_c   1.000
_cell.angle_alpha   90.00
_cell.angle_beta   90.00
_cell.angle_gamma   90.00
#
_symmetry.space_group_name_H-M   'P 1'
#
loop_
_entity.id
_entity.type
_entity.pdbx_description
1 polymer ?
#
loop_
_entity_poly.entity_id
_entity_poly.type
_entity_poly.pdbx_seq_one_letter_code
_entity_poly.pdbx_strand_id
1 'polypeptide(L)'
;MKGKTKKAITIAIALVAILVIARIATVAISTSSNKDKEQDLSKVKNFVNIIVVGTKVKKGDIQKYITLSGDIRGISEAQVFPDVPGKVEKISFAEGQYVKKDEPIMYIDRSLVGYQYNLSPVRAPIDGRVGSINVSEGQFVSQTTPVAVVVNNRIVEIILLLPEKYVNQVKRGSKAIVEVSSLENEKFIGYVYSSDLIIDRGTRTLKVRIRVDNPSGKLISGMYANVKIPVETEYNTTYVPITSIREIEGKTFVYVLSETNIGNEKLYYVSLRNVLTSVSDGEKIGVKGVNENEIVVSLGAEYLKDGIIVRAIIQ
;
A
#
# COMPACT_ATOMS: atom_id res chain seq x y z
N MET A 1 102.66 8.69 -21.70
CA MET A 1 101.44 9.55 -21.59
C MET A 1 100.18 8.97 -22.23
N LYS A 2 100.05 7.61 -22.45
CA LYS A 2 98.85 7.00 -23.14
C LYS A 2 97.80 6.35 -22.21
N GLY A 3 98.01 6.38 -20.87
CA GLY A 3 97.05 5.70 -19.94
C GLY A 3 95.98 6.61 -19.27
N LYS A 4 96.25 7.94 -19.19
CA LYS A 4 95.37 8.89 -18.54
C LYS A 4 94.17 9.34 -19.44
N THR A 5 94.33 9.37 -20.73
CA THR A 5 93.31 9.75 -21.72
C THR A 5 92.25 8.68 -21.88
N LYS A 6 92.57 7.38 -21.78
CA LYS A 6 91.55 6.29 -21.86
C LYS A 6 90.63 6.25 -20.65
N LYS A 7 91.16 6.55 -19.45
CA LYS A 7 90.31 6.62 -18.22
C LYS A 7 89.32 7.83 -18.23
N ALA A 8 89.78 8.96 -18.78
CA ALA A 8 88.95 10.15 -18.92
C ALA A 8 87.74 9.92 -19.90
N ILE A 9 88.04 9.22 -21.01
CA ILE A 9 86.98 8.89 -22.01
C ILE A 9 85.98 7.89 -21.48
N THR A 10 86.42 6.87 -20.71
CA THR A 10 85.48 5.92 -20.08
C THR A 10 84.59 6.57 -19.00
N ILE A 11 85.13 7.53 -18.25
CA ILE A 11 84.33 8.29 -17.26
C ILE A 11 83.31 9.22 -17.95
N ALA A 12 83.70 9.85 -19.04
CA ALA A 12 82.78 10.69 -19.83
C ALA A 12 81.63 9.87 -20.46
N ILE A 13 81.92 8.66 -20.97
CA ILE A 13 80.89 7.76 -21.53
C ILE A 13 79.97 7.27 -20.45
N ALA A 14 80.46 6.94 -19.24
CA ALA A 14 79.70 6.54 -18.12
C ALA A 14 78.72 7.67 -17.61
N LEU A 15 79.24 8.94 -17.59
CA LEU A 15 78.39 10.09 -17.24
C LEU A 15 77.30 10.37 -18.28
N VAL A 16 77.57 10.22 -19.54
CA VAL A 16 76.61 10.37 -20.62
C VAL A 16 75.53 9.24 -20.53
N ALA A 17 75.96 7.99 -20.23
CA ALA A 17 75.02 6.88 -20.04
C ALA A 17 74.07 7.10 -18.83
N ILE A 18 74.59 7.64 -17.71
CA ILE A 18 73.80 7.98 -16.55
C ILE A 18 72.79 9.11 -16.86
N LEU A 19 73.18 10.12 -17.61
CA LEU A 19 72.27 11.20 -18.04
C LEU A 19 71.18 10.71 -19.01
N VAL A 20 71.50 9.76 -19.89
CA VAL A 20 70.48 9.14 -20.76
C VAL A 20 69.52 8.28 -19.98
N ILE A 21 69.97 7.49 -19.00
CA ILE A 21 69.13 6.70 -18.12
C ILE A 21 68.24 7.59 -17.25
N ALA A 22 68.78 8.68 -16.74
CA ALA A 22 67.96 9.66 -15.97
C ALA A 22 66.88 10.34 -16.84
N ARG A 23 67.23 10.64 -18.11
CA ARG A 23 66.26 11.17 -19.08
C ARG A 23 65.16 10.14 -19.43
N ILE A 24 65.54 8.87 -19.62
CA ILE A 24 64.57 7.78 -19.88
C ILE A 24 63.69 7.57 -18.65
N ALA A 25 64.20 7.62 -17.43
CA ALA A 25 63.44 7.52 -16.22
C ALA A 25 62.46 8.69 -16.03
N THR A 26 62.85 9.94 -16.33
CA THR A 26 61.95 11.10 -16.28
C THR A 26 60.88 11.06 -17.35
N VAL A 27 61.14 10.54 -18.54
CA VAL A 27 60.16 10.33 -19.61
C VAL A 27 59.19 9.19 -19.23
N ALA A 28 59.65 8.10 -18.61
CA ALA A 28 58.82 7.00 -18.15
C ALA A 28 57.87 7.43 -17.00
N ILE A 29 58.33 8.28 -16.08
CA ILE A 29 57.50 8.85 -15.02
C ILE A 29 56.46 9.82 -15.61
N SER A 30 56.79 10.62 -16.60
CA SER A 30 55.83 11.54 -17.25
C SER A 30 54.80 10.81 -18.12
N THR A 31 55.13 9.66 -18.71
CA THR A 31 54.17 8.81 -19.46
C THR A 31 53.25 8.02 -18.54
N SER A 32 53.67 7.62 -17.35
CA SER A 32 52.80 7.00 -16.36
C SER A 32 51.74 8.01 -15.81
N SER A 33 52.18 9.25 -15.51
CA SER A 33 51.28 10.32 -15.08
C SER A 33 50.28 10.77 -16.15
N ASN A 34 50.58 10.62 -17.42
CA ASN A 34 49.65 10.91 -18.52
C ASN A 34 48.61 9.78 -18.73
N LYS A 35 48.97 8.52 -18.49
CA LYS A 35 47.99 7.42 -18.56
C LYS A 35 46.89 7.52 -17.50
N ASP A 36 47.26 7.95 -16.32
CA ASP A 36 46.26 8.17 -15.23
C ASP A 36 45.34 9.36 -15.53
N LYS A 37 45.87 10.41 -16.18
CA LYS A 37 45.08 11.55 -16.66
C LYS A 37 44.20 11.21 -17.86
N GLU A 38 44.61 10.36 -18.78
CA GLU A 38 43.80 9.91 -19.91
C GLU A 38 42.67 8.96 -19.46
N GLN A 39 42.91 8.12 -18.48
CA GLN A 39 41.82 7.30 -17.87
C GLN A 39 40.80 8.15 -17.13
N ASP A 40 41.20 9.20 -16.43
CA ASP A 40 40.27 10.14 -15.81
C ASP A 40 39.50 10.98 -16.85
N LEU A 41 40.14 11.42 -17.93
CA LEU A 41 39.50 12.13 -19.04
C LEU A 41 38.51 11.25 -19.82
N SER A 42 38.75 9.95 -19.94
CA SER A 42 37.78 9.01 -20.55
C SER A 42 36.54 8.83 -19.72
N LYS A 43 36.66 8.88 -18.40
CA LYS A 43 35.52 8.88 -17.48
C LYS A 43 34.69 10.17 -17.59
N VAL A 44 35.32 11.32 -17.75
CA VAL A 44 34.64 12.62 -17.94
C VAL A 44 33.89 12.68 -19.26
N LYS A 45 34.31 11.96 -20.29
CA LYS A 45 33.64 11.93 -21.60
C LYS A 45 32.25 11.33 -21.56
N ASN A 46 31.93 10.49 -20.55
CA ASN A 46 30.63 9.88 -20.33
C ASN A 46 29.76 10.61 -19.28
N PHE A 47 30.24 11.77 -18.78
CA PHE A 47 29.48 12.58 -17.83
C PHE A 47 28.34 13.31 -18.54
N VAL A 48 27.14 13.08 -18.11
CA VAL A 48 25.95 13.79 -18.58
C VAL A 48 25.35 14.57 -17.39
N ASN A 49 25.15 15.87 -17.58
CA ASN A 49 24.61 16.75 -16.54
C ASN A 49 23.11 16.48 -16.32
N ILE A 50 22.77 15.22 -16.04
CA ILE A 50 21.42 14.77 -15.69
C ILE A 50 21.39 14.54 -14.18
N ILE A 51 20.31 15.02 -13.55
CA ILE A 51 20.04 14.76 -12.14
C ILE A 51 18.93 13.71 -12.07
N VAL A 52 19.20 12.63 -11.33
CA VAL A 52 18.23 11.55 -11.10
C VAL A 52 17.93 11.40 -9.62
N VAL A 53 16.81 10.79 -9.30
CA VAL A 53 16.52 10.37 -7.92
C VAL A 53 16.83 8.89 -7.79
N GLY A 54 17.71 8.57 -6.83
CA GLY A 54 18.06 7.21 -6.47
C GLY A 54 17.36 6.79 -5.17
N THR A 55 16.90 5.55 -5.12
CA THR A 55 16.29 4.95 -3.93
C THR A 55 17.04 3.68 -3.58
N LYS A 56 17.28 3.45 -2.29
CA LYS A 56 17.91 2.22 -1.82
C LYS A 56 16.96 1.04 -1.97
N VAL A 57 17.48 -0.06 -2.50
CA VAL A 57 16.78 -1.35 -2.50
C VAL A 57 16.56 -1.78 -1.05
N LYS A 58 15.32 -2.06 -0.70
CA LYS A 58 14.94 -2.52 0.64
C LYS A 58 14.57 -3.99 0.59
N LYS A 59 14.60 -4.64 1.75
CA LYS A 59 14.19 -6.02 1.92
C LYS A 59 13.03 -6.10 2.92
N GLY A 60 12.02 -6.90 2.61
CA GLY A 60 10.84 -7.04 3.46
C GLY A 60 9.73 -7.80 2.76
N ASP A 61 8.55 -7.76 3.35
CA ASP A 61 7.36 -8.43 2.83
C ASP A 61 6.60 -7.51 1.89
N ILE A 62 6.15 -8.06 0.77
CA ILE A 62 5.25 -7.37 -0.18
C ILE A 62 3.96 -8.14 -0.27
N GLN A 63 2.84 -7.41 -0.23
CA GLN A 63 1.51 -7.98 -0.33
C GLN A 63 0.75 -7.34 -1.50
N LYS A 64 0.26 -8.18 -2.39
CA LYS A 64 -0.67 -7.76 -3.42
C LYS A 64 -2.08 -7.77 -2.87
N TYR A 65 -2.78 -6.67 -3.07
CA TYR A 65 -4.15 -6.52 -2.61
C TYR A 65 -5.14 -6.53 -3.77
N ILE A 66 -6.31 -7.10 -3.51
CA ILE A 66 -7.52 -6.78 -4.29
C ILE A 66 -8.32 -5.75 -3.51
N THR A 67 -8.80 -4.72 -4.19
CA THR A 67 -9.72 -3.74 -3.63
C THR A 67 -11.12 -4.05 -4.13
N LEU A 68 -12.04 -4.28 -3.21
CA LEU A 68 -13.46 -4.51 -3.46
C LEU A 68 -14.26 -3.53 -2.64
N SER A 69 -15.45 -3.19 -3.11
CA SER A 69 -16.31 -2.25 -2.42
C SER A 69 -17.64 -2.93 -2.05
N GLY A 70 -18.23 -2.51 -0.94
CA GLY A 70 -19.50 -3.08 -0.48
C GLY A 70 -20.17 -2.25 0.59
N ASP A 71 -21.44 -2.60 0.83
CA ASP A 71 -22.28 -1.93 1.83
C ASP A 71 -21.99 -2.44 3.23
N ILE A 72 -21.90 -1.51 4.16
CA ILE A 72 -21.80 -1.80 5.59
C ILE A 72 -23.22 -2.05 6.14
N ARG A 73 -23.39 -3.13 6.88
CA ARG A 73 -24.64 -3.46 7.59
C ARG A 73 -24.35 -3.74 9.05
N GLY A 74 -25.24 -3.32 9.94
CA GLY A 74 -25.23 -3.79 11.31
C GLY A 74 -25.40 -5.32 11.34
N ILE A 75 -24.75 -5.98 12.28
CA ILE A 75 -24.86 -7.44 12.40
C ILE A 75 -26.28 -7.90 12.68
N SER A 76 -27.08 -7.04 13.28
CA SER A 76 -28.46 -7.28 13.57
C SER A 76 -29.26 -5.99 13.42
N GLU A 77 -30.29 -6.03 12.61
CA GLU A 77 -31.26 -4.96 12.38
C GLU A 77 -32.64 -5.56 12.49
N ALA A 78 -33.49 -4.95 13.30
CA ALA A 78 -34.83 -5.44 13.54
C ALA A 78 -35.87 -4.31 13.45
N GLN A 79 -36.86 -4.52 12.63
CA GLN A 79 -38.07 -3.70 12.62
C GLN A 79 -38.90 -4.02 13.85
N VAL A 80 -39.44 -2.97 14.46
CA VAL A 80 -40.29 -3.06 15.67
C VAL A 80 -41.72 -2.86 15.26
N PHE A 81 -42.55 -3.80 15.64
CA PHE A 81 -43.98 -3.75 15.38
C PHE A 81 -44.76 -3.75 16.69
N PRO A 82 -45.90 -3.06 16.76
CA PRO A 82 -46.78 -3.15 17.96
C PRO A 82 -47.52 -4.48 17.99
N ASP A 83 -47.69 -5.04 19.18
CA ASP A 83 -48.45 -6.28 19.40
C ASP A 83 -49.95 -6.08 19.22
N VAL A 84 -50.43 -4.85 19.39
CA VAL A 84 -51.86 -4.47 19.33
C VAL A 84 -52.03 -3.18 18.51
N PRO A 85 -53.17 -3.03 17.78
CA PRO A 85 -53.47 -1.76 17.12
C PRO A 85 -53.90 -0.73 18.16
N GLY A 86 -53.69 0.55 17.86
CA GLY A 86 -54.08 1.67 18.72
C GLY A 86 -53.36 2.96 18.36
N LYS A 87 -53.49 3.96 19.23
CA LYS A 87 -52.88 5.27 19.08
C LYS A 87 -51.54 5.32 19.84
N VAL A 88 -50.48 5.85 19.23
CA VAL A 88 -49.21 6.07 19.93
C VAL A 88 -49.41 7.14 20.99
N GLU A 89 -49.31 6.74 22.25
CA GLU A 89 -49.49 7.65 23.38
C GLU A 89 -48.20 8.35 23.77
N LYS A 90 -47.10 7.57 23.81
CA LYS A 90 -45.80 8.09 24.25
C LYS A 90 -44.65 7.37 23.56
N ILE A 91 -43.64 8.12 23.13
CA ILE A 91 -42.35 7.62 22.65
C ILE A 91 -41.33 7.84 23.76
N SER A 92 -40.71 6.77 24.26
CA SER A 92 -39.80 6.79 25.43
C SER A 92 -38.34 6.97 25.06
N PHE A 93 -37.93 6.69 23.81
CA PHE A 93 -36.56 6.78 23.32
C PHE A 93 -36.50 7.64 22.08
N ALA A 94 -35.43 8.41 21.95
CA ALA A 94 -35.09 9.13 20.73
C ALA A 94 -34.20 8.29 19.82
N GLU A 95 -34.13 8.66 18.52
CA GLU A 95 -33.20 8.10 17.56
C GLU A 95 -31.77 8.25 18.05
N GLY A 96 -30.92 7.22 17.83
CA GLY A 96 -29.54 7.15 18.30
C GLY A 96 -29.36 6.66 19.74
N GLN A 97 -30.41 6.66 20.58
CA GLN A 97 -30.32 6.15 21.95
C GLN A 97 -30.19 4.63 22.00
N TYR A 98 -29.45 4.13 22.97
CA TYR A 98 -29.27 2.69 23.20
C TYR A 98 -30.45 2.13 23.97
N VAL A 99 -30.96 1.00 23.51
CA VAL A 99 -32.03 0.22 24.15
C VAL A 99 -31.56 -1.22 24.35
N LYS A 100 -32.03 -1.83 25.43
CA LYS A 100 -31.85 -3.26 25.68
C LYS A 100 -33.02 -4.04 25.08
N LYS A 101 -32.78 -5.31 24.76
CA LYS A 101 -33.86 -6.24 24.41
C LYS A 101 -34.97 -6.22 25.47
N ASP A 102 -36.19 -6.28 25.00
CA ASP A 102 -37.43 -6.23 25.83
C ASP A 102 -37.69 -4.89 26.52
N GLU A 103 -36.87 -3.87 26.35
CA GLU A 103 -37.12 -2.54 26.89
C GLU A 103 -38.19 -1.80 26.09
N PRO A 104 -39.18 -1.12 26.74
CA PRO A 104 -40.29 -0.47 26.06
C PRO A 104 -39.83 0.81 25.35
N ILE A 105 -39.91 0.84 24.02
CA ILE A 105 -39.54 1.99 23.16
C ILE A 105 -40.68 3.00 23.14
N MET A 106 -41.92 2.55 23.10
CA MET A 106 -43.11 3.39 23.08
C MET A 106 -44.31 2.67 23.70
N TYR A 107 -45.35 3.39 23.89
CA TYR A 107 -46.62 2.88 24.46
C TYR A 107 -47.78 3.19 23.53
N ILE A 108 -48.69 2.21 23.36
CA ILE A 108 -49.89 2.28 22.54
C ILE A 108 -51.09 2.33 23.44
N ASP A 109 -51.93 3.35 23.26
CA ASP A 109 -53.28 3.41 23.82
C ASP A 109 -54.25 2.68 22.89
N ARG A 110 -54.91 1.66 23.42
CA ARG A 110 -55.94 0.87 22.75
C ARG A 110 -57.33 1.12 23.30
N SER A 111 -57.51 2.21 24.09
CA SER A 111 -58.80 2.53 24.70
C SER A 111 -59.85 2.79 23.63
N LEU A 112 -61.06 2.27 23.90
CA LEU A 112 -62.24 2.49 23.09
C LEU A 112 -63.24 3.33 23.89
N VAL A 113 -64.20 3.96 23.23
CA VAL A 113 -65.24 4.74 23.91
C VAL A 113 -65.97 3.90 24.97
N GLY A 114 -65.85 4.30 26.24
CA GLY A 114 -66.41 3.60 27.37
C GLY A 114 -65.55 2.49 27.99
N TYR A 115 -64.38 2.18 27.42
CA TYR A 115 -63.44 1.17 27.93
C TYR A 115 -62.05 1.70 27.99
N GLN A 116 -61.44 1.79 29.16
CA GLN A 116 -60.04 2.14 29.34
C GLN A 116 -59.18 0.89 29.50
N TYR A 117 -58.10 0.83 28.81
CA TYR A 117 -57.10 -0.23 28.91
C TYR A 117 -55.76 0.32 29.37
N ASN A 118 -54.95 -0.50 30.02
CA ASN A 118 -53.55 -0.15 30.28
C ASN A 118 -52.81 0.03 28.98
N LEU A 119 -51.87 0.98 28.93
CA LEU A 119 -51.01 1.23 27.80
C LEU A 119 -50.22 -0.05 27.44
N SER A 120 -50.23 -0.41 26.18
CA SER A 120 -49.48 -1.56 25.66
C SER A 120 -48.04 -1.14 25.31
N PRO A 121 -47.00 -1.71 25.95
CA PRO A 121 -45.62 -1.39 25.61
C PRO A 121 -45.20 -2.04 24.26
N VAL A 122 -44.57 -1.28 23.40
CA VAL A 122 -43.88 -1.78 22.22
C VAL A 122 -42.40 -1.92 22.59
N ARG A 123 -41.88 -3.15 22.53
CA ARG A 123 -40.56 -3.50 23.07
C ARG A 123 -39.50 -3.67 21.99
N ALA A 124 -38.26 -3.37 22.32
CA ALA A 124 -37.11 -3.64 21.47
C ALA A 124 -36.92 -5.15 21.30
N PRO A 125 -36.86 -5.69 20.08
CA PRO A 125 -36.64 -7.12 19.85
C PRO A 125 -35.18 -7.55 20.05
N ILE A 126 -34.23 -6.62 20.02
CA ILE A 126 -32.79 -6.83 20.17
C ILE A 126 -32.16 -5.71 20.99
N ASP A 127 -30.97 -5.97 21.54
CA ASP A 127 -30.06 -4.92 22.05
C ASP A 127 -29.53 -4.09 20.90
N GLY A 128 -29.53 -2.77 21.01
CA GLY A 128 -29.02 -1.91 19.96
C GLY A 128 -29.30 -0.43 20.18
N ARG A 129 -29.19 0.35 19.10
CA ARG A 129 -29.62 1.75 19.09
C ARG A 129 -30.91 1.88 18.27
N VAL A 130 -31.76 2.80 18.68
CA VAL A 130 -32.92 3.18 17.86
C VAL A 130 -32.38 3.86 16.59
N GLY A 131 -32.53 3.19 15.47
CA GLY A 131 -32.04 3.70 14.18
C GLY A 131 -32.96 4.73 13.57
N SER A 132 -34.30 4.44 13.61
CA SER A 132 -35.34 5.36 13.19
C SER A 132 -36.61 5.13 13.96
N ILE A 133 -37.43 6.19 14.09
CA ILE A 133 -38.80 6.14 14.60
C ILE A 133 -39.70 6.61 13.46
N ASN A 134 -40.57 5.70 12.98
CA ASN A 134 -41.36 5.91 11.77
C ASN A 134 -42.76 6.45 12.04
N VAL A 135 -43.05 6.79 13.28
CA VAL A 135 -44.38 7.23 13.74
C VAL A 135 -44.27 8.41 14.69
N SER A 136 -45.36 9.14 14.85
CA SER A 136 -45.46 10.26 15.79
C SER A 136 -46.46 9.97 16.90
N GLU A 137 -46.30 10.61 18.06
CA GLU A 137 -47.30 10.58 19.12
C GLU A 137 -48.65 11.07 18.57
N GLY A 138 -49.70 10.41 18.94
CA GLY A 138 -51.06 10.66 18.43
C GLY A 138 -51.42 9.93 17.14
N GLN A 139 -50.48 9.29 16.45
CA GLN A 139 -50.72 8.51 15.23
C GLN A 139 -51.33 7.16 15.56
N PHE A 140 -52.33 6.73 14.74
CA PHE A 140 -52.89 5.39 14.83
C PHE A 140 -52.03 4.39 14.07
N VAL A 141 -51.70 3.25 14.69
CA VAL A 141 -50.86 2.19 14.15
C VAL A 141 -51.53 0.83 14.23
N SER A 142 -51.16 -0.07 13.32
CA SER A 142 -51.61 -1.46 13.28
C SER A 142 -50.42 -2.41 13.55
N GLN A 143 -50.71 -3.68 13.78
CA GLN A 143 -49.68 -4.73 13.98
C GLN A 143 -48.75 -4.92 12.79
N THR A 144 -49.14 -4.45 11.61
CA THR A 144 -48.31 -4.52 10.40
C THR A 144 -47.53 -3.23 10.11
N THR A 145 -47.69 -2.20 10.95
CA THR A 145 -47.01 -0.92 10.81
C THR A 145 -45.66 -0.97 11.52
N PRO A 146 -44.50 -0.90 10.81
CA PRO A 146 -43.22 -0.83 11.48
C PRO A 146 -43.04 0.54 12.14
N VAL A 147 -43.01 0.57 13.47
CA VAL A 147 -43.00 1.82 14.25
C VAL A 147 -41.58 2.34 14.56
N ALA A 148 -40.61 1.46 14.59
CA ALA A 148 -39.21 1.82 14.77
C ALA A 148 -38.28 0.77 14.13
N VAL A 149 -36.99 1.11 14.02
CA VAL A 149 -35.92 0.17 13.66
C VAL A 149 -34.90 0.21 14.79
N VAL A 150 -34.46 -0.96 15.27
CA VAL A 150 -33.35 -1.08 16.23
C VAL A 150 -32.15 -1.74 15.51
N VAL A 151 -31.01 -1.12 15.61
CA VAL A 151 -29.78 -1.58 14.91
C VAL A 151 -28.69 -1.84 15.93
N ASN A 152 -28.03 -3.01 15.81
CA ASN A 152 -26.84 -3.33 16.57
C ASN A 152 -25.61 -3.17 15.68
N ASN A 153 -24.89 -2.06 15.86
CA ASN A 153 -23.69 -1.70 15.11
C ASN A 153 -22.36 -1.99 15.85
N ARG A 154 -22.38 -2.72 16.97
CA ARG A 154 -21.13 -3.03 17.71
C ARG A 154 -20.18 -3.89 16.88
N ILE A 155 -20.73 -4.71 16.02
CA ILE A 155 -20.04 -5.43 14.97
C ILE A 155 -20.78 -5.08 13.69
N VAL A 156 -20.06 -4.79 12.64
CA VAL A 156 -20.65 -4.58 11.32
C VAL A 156 -20.19 -5.66 10.35
N GLU A 157 -21.03 -5.92 9.37
CA GLU A 157 -20.78 -6.83 8.28
C GLU A 157 -20.66 -6.04 6.96
N ILE A 158 -19.67 -6.40 6.14
CA ILE A 158 -19.53 -5.85 4.81
C ILE A 158 -19.67 -6.97 3.81
N ILE A 159 -20.58 -6.82 2.86
CA ILE A 159 -20.84 -7.81 1.82
C ILE A 159 -20.09 -7.41 0.58
N LEU A 160 -19.19 -8.29 0.11
CA LEU A 160 -18.34 -8.08 -1.06
C LEU A 160 -18.64 -9.12 -2.12
N LEU A 161 -18.47 -8.73 -3.39
CA LEU A 161 -18.52 -9.62 -4.53
C LEU A 161 -17.09 -9.93 -4.99
N LEU A 162 -16.59 -11.10 -4.60
CA LEU A 162 -15.22 -11.55 -4.91
C LEU A 162 -15.20 -12.20 -6.30
N PRO A 163 -14.40 -11.71 -7.27
CA PRO A 163 -14.22 -12.36 -8.56
C PRO A 163 -13.68 -13.79 -8.42
N GLU A 164 -14.20 -14.70 -9.24
CA GLU A 164 -13.90 -16.15 -9.23
C GLU A 164 -12.39 -16.44 -9.17
N LYS A 165 -11.58 -15.68 -9.91
CA LYS A 165 -10.12 -15.86 -9.96
C LYS A 165 -9.40 -15.72 -8.61
N TYR A 166 -10.04 -15.11 -7.60
CA TYR A 166 -9.45 -14.89 -6.27
C TYR A 166 -10.03 -15.79 -5.19
N VAL A 167 -10.97 -16.69 -5.52
CA VAL A 167 -11.65 -17.55 -4.53
C VAL A 167 -10.68 -18.46 -3.79
N ASN A 168 -9.61 -18.90 -4.44
CA ASN A 168 -8.60 -19.74 -3.81
C ASN A 168 -7.66 -18.99 -2.87
N GLN A 169 -7.50 -17.68 -3.05
CA GLN A 169 -6.62 -16.83 -2.24
C GLN A 169 -7.34 -16.23 -1.02
N VAL A 170 -8.63 -15.91 -1.14
CA VAL A 170 -9.43 -15.28 -0.08
C VAL A 170 -10.21 -16.36 0.68
N LYS A 171 -9.79 -16.67 1.90
CA LYS A 171 -10.39 -17.71 2.73
C LYS A 171 -10.94 -17.13 4.04
N ARG A 172 -11.75 -17.93 4.74
CA ARG A 172 -12.17 -17.60 6.10
C ARG A 172 -10.96 -17.33 6.98
N GLY A 173 -10.98 -16.20 7.71
CA GLY A 173 -9.86 -15.71 8.50
C GLY A 173 -8.90 -14.77 7.75
N SER A 174 -9.04 -14.61 6.42
CA SER A 174 -8.25 -13.61 5.68
C SER A 174 -8.50 -12.22 6.26
N LYS A 175 -7.41 -11.51 6.58
CA LYS A 175 -7.45 -10.14 7.08
C LYS A 175 -7.91 -9.19 5.97
N ALA A 176 -8.68 -8.19 6.34
CA ALA A 176 -9.14 -7.15 5.42
C ALA A 176 -8.91 -5.76 6.04
N ILE A 177 -8.47 -4.82 5.24
CA ILE A 177 -8.35 -3.41 5.62
C ILE A 177 -9.56 -2.70 5.02
N VAL A 178 -10.34 -2.05 5.89
CA VAL A 178 -11.57 -1.37 5.52
C VAL A 178 -11.36 0.12 5.63
N GLU A 179 -11.65 0.84 4.56
CA GLU A 179 -11.57 2.29 4.43
C GLU A 179 -12.94 2.82 4.00
N VAL A 180 -13.42 3.87 4.66
CA VAL A 180 -14.71 4.51 4.37
C VAL A 180 -14.45 5.98 4.02
N SER A 181 -14.94 6.44 2.88
CA SER A 181 -14.63 7.78 2.36
C SER A 181 -15.06 8.93 3.29
N SER A 182 -16.12 8.72 4.09
CA SER A 182 -16.58 9.71 5.09
C SER A 182 -15.76 9.72 6.39
N LEU A 183 -14.82 8.77 6.56
CA LEU A 183 -13.93 8.65 7.72
C LEU A 183 -12.48 8.71 7.25
N GLU A 184 -12.10 9.89 6.74
CA GLU A 184 -10.76 10.13 6.18
C GLU A 184 -9.67 9.76 7.19
N ASN A 185 -8.61 9.09 6.69
CA ASN A 185 -7.45 8.62 7.47
C ASN A 185 -7.72 7.55 8.53
N GLU A 186 -8.95 7.03 8.64
CA GLU A 186 -9.23 5.91 9.53
C GLU A 186 -9.25 4.58 8.77
N LYS A 187 -8.53 3.59 9.29
CA LYS A 187 -8.50 2.23 8.76
C LYS A 187 -9.03 1.28 9.82
N PHE A 188 -10.02 0.50 9.44
CA PHE A 188 -10.58 -0.53 10.29
C PHE A 188 -10.07 -1.90 9.84
N ILE A 189 -9.85 -2.78 10.79
CA ILE A 189 -9.43 -4.15 10.51
C ILE A 189 -10.64 -5.06 10.60
N GLY A 190 -10.87 -5.80 9.55
CA GLY A 190 -11.89 -6.83 9.49
C GLY A 190 -11.31 -8.18 9.09
N TYR A 191 -12.16 -9.21 9.15
CA TYR A 191 -11.80 -10.57 8.76
C TYR A 191 -12.92 -11.21 7.96
N VAL A 192 -12.53 -11.96 6.92
CA VAL A 192 -13.47 -12.84 6.20
C VAL A 192 -14.02 -13.87 7.18
N TYR A 193 -15.31 -13.82 7.46
CA TYR A 193 -15.90 -14.79 8.36
C TYR A 193 -16.76 -15.83 7.67
N SER A 194 -17.31 -15.53 6.50
CA SER A 194 -18.03 -16.49 5.66
C SER A 194 -17.97 -16.11 4.17
N SER A 195 -18.17 -17.11 3.33
CA SER A 195 -18.38 -16.99 1.90
C SER A 195 -19.56 -17.88 1.51
N ASP A 196 -20.25 -17.51 0.44
CA ASP A 196 -21.25 -18.40 -0.15
C ASP A 196 -20.57 -19.66 -0.73
N LEU A 197 -21.34 -20.70 -0.94
CA LEU A 197 -20.85 -21.96 -1.55
C LEU A 197 -21.09 -22.02 -3.07
N ILE A 198 -21.76 -21.01 -3.62
CA ILE A 198 -22.17 -20.96 -5.03
C ILE A 198 -21.69 -19.65 -5.64
N ILE A 199 -21.01 -19.76 -6.78
CA ILE A 199 -20.61 -18.62 -7.59
C ILE A 199 -21.81 -18.19 -8.45
N ASP A 200 -22.12 -16.90 -8.42
CA ASP A 200 -23.09 -16.33 -9.34
C ASP A 200 -22.57 -16.43 -10.77
N ARG A 201 -23.31 -17.14 -11.62
CA ARG A 201 -22.92 -17.41 -13.02
C ARG A 201 -22.97 -16.19 -13.91
N GLY A 202 -23.87 -15.23 -13.61
CA GLY A 202 -24.02 -14.01 -14.39
C GLY A 202 -22.89 -13.03 -14.20
N THR A 203 -22.48 -12.83 -12.93
CA THR A 203 -21.44 -11.88 -12.53
C THR A 203 -20.06 -12.51 -12.37
N ARG A 204 -19.95 -13.84 -12.34
CA ARG A 204 -18.74 -14.59 -12.03
C ARG A 204 -18.09 -14.17 -10.72
N THR A 205 -18.93 -13.96 -9.69
CA THR A 205 -18.48 -13.55 -8.36
C THR A 205 -19.00 -14.49 -7.28
N LEU A 206 -18.25 -14.57 -6.19
CA LEU A 206 -18.62 -15.22 -4.94
C LEU A 206 -18.93 -14.16 -3.88
N LYS A 207 -20.07 -14.24 -3.24
CA LYS A 207 -20.39 -13.34 -2.14
C LYS A 207 -19.58 -13.71 -0.89
N VAL A 208 -18.82 -12.73 -0.38
CA VAL A 208 -17.96 -12.86 0.79
C VAL A 208 -18.40 -11.83 1.83
N ARG A 209 -18.39 -12.21 3.10
CA ARG A 209 -18.78 -11.36 4.22
C ARG A 209 -17.60 -11.10 5.14
N ILE A 210 -17.32 -9.83 5.37
CA ILE A 210 -16.28 -9.36 6.27
C ILE A 210 -16.95 -8.89 7.57
N ARG A 211 -16.44 -9.30 8.73
CA ARG A 211 -16.80 -8.73 10.03
C ARG A 211 -15.75 -7.75 10.48
N VAL A 212 -16.24 -6.62 11.02
CA VAL A 212 -15.41 -5.56 11.58
C VAL A 212 -15.96 -5.22 12.97
N ASP A 213 -15.09 -5.25 13.98
CA ASP A 213 -15.43 -4.74 15.31
C ASP A 213 -15.55 -3.22 15.27
N ASN A 214 -16.66 -2.70 15.78
CA ASN A 214 -17.00 -1.28 15.73
C ASN A 214 -17.38 -0.74 17.13
N PRO A 215 -16.44 -0.80 18.09
CA PRO A 215 -16.74 -0.38 19.48
C PRO A 215 -17.05 1.11 19.59
N SER A 216 -16.47 1.93 18.71
CA SER A 216 -16.72 3.39 18.65
C SER A 216 -18.04 3.76 17.98
N GLY A 217 -18.71 2.81 17.29
CA GLY A 217 -19.95 3.06 16.55
C GLY A 217 -19.79 3.95 15.31
N LYS A 218 -18.55 4.22 14.85
CA LYS A 218 -18.28 5.10 13.69
C LYS A 218 -18.74 4.50 12.36
N LEU A 219 -18.71 3.17 12.24
CA LEU A 219 -19.23 2.49 11.07
C LEU A 219 -20.76 2.36 11.23
N ILE A 220 -21.49 3.00 10.35
CA ILE A 220 -22.96 3.07 10.38
C ILE A 220 -23.52 2.21 9.25
N SER A 221 -24.61 1.50 9.51
CA SER A 221 -25.36 0.74 8.50
C SER A 221 -25.78 1.66 7.35
N GLY A 222 -25.57 1.23 6.11
CA GLY A 222 -25.81 2.03 4.91
C GLY A 222 -24.59 2.79 4.38
N MET A 223 -23.48 2.85 5.13
CA MET A 223 -22.20 3.38 4.59
C MET A 223 -21.63 2.43 3.55
N TYR A 224 -20.80 2.98 2.65
CA TYR A 224 -20.09 2.26 1.62
C TYR A 224 -18.60 2.20 1.95
N ALA A 225 -18.03 1.01 1.90
CA ALA A 225 -16.63 0.78 2.26
C ALA A 225 -15.81 0.25 1.10
N ASN A 226 -14.54 0.69 1.02
CA ASN A 226 -13.51 0.07 0.21
C ASN A 226 -12.71 -0.90 1.08
N VAL A 227 -12.60 -2.14 0.64
CA VAL A 227 -11.98 -3.23 1.40
C VAL A 227 -10.80 -3.78 0.61
N LYS A 228 -9.62 -3.70 1.20
CA LYS A 228 -8.38 -4.27 0.66
C LYS A 228 -8.11 -5.61 1.32
N ILE A 229 -8.05 -6.68 0.52
CA ILE A 229 -7.78 -8.05 0.98
C ILE A 229 -6.48 -8.51 0.33
N PRO A 230 -5.48 -8.99 1.10
CA PRO A 230 -4.27 -9.55 0.53
C PRO A 230 -4.58 -10.87 -0.20
N VAL A 231 -4.14 -10.98 -1.44
CA VAL A 231 -4.33 -12.16 -2.29
C VAL A 231 -3.03 -12.91 -2.56
N GLU A 232 -1.91 -12.23 -2.45
CA GLU A 232 -0.58 -12.81 -2.65
C GLU A 232 0.41 -12.12 -1.73
N THR A 233 1.30 -12.87 -1.09
CA THR A 233 2.33 -12.33 -0.21
C THR A 233 3.66 -12.99 -0.55
N GLU A 234 4.69 -12.18 -0.78
CA GLU A 234 6.07 -12.62 -0.89
C GLU A 234 6.84 -12.12 0.33
N TYR A 235 7.39 -13.07 1.08
CA TYR A 235 8.10 -12.78 2.33
C TYR A 235 9.59 -12.57 2.07
N ASN A 236 10.19 -11.63 2.80
CA ASN A 236 11.62 -11.42 2.87
C ASN A 236 12.27 -11.23 1.47
N THR A 237 11.59 -10.57 0.53
CA THR A 237 12.06 -10.29 -0.82
C THR A 237 12.72 -8.90 -0.90
N THR A 238 13.64 -8.71 -1.84
CA THR A 238 14.11 -7.38 -2.19
C THR A 238 13.06 -6.67 -3.04
N TYR A 239 12.87 -5.37 -2.79
CA TYR A 239 11.90 -4.58 -3.52
C TYR A 239 12.37 -3.17 -3.83
N VAL A 240 11.80 -2.61 -4.88
CA VAL A 240 12.05 -1.25 -5.35
C VAL A 240 10.72 -0.53 -5.62
N PRO A 241 10.69 0.80 -5.68
CA PRO A 241 9.53 1.52 -6.21
C PRO A 241 9.18 1.03 -7.63
N ILE A 242 7.90 0.92 -7.95
CA ILE A 242 7.47 0.46 -9.28
C ILE A 242 7.99 1.39 -10.39
N THR A 243 8.21 2.67 -10.07
CA THR A 243 8.79 3.67 -10.98
C THR A 243 10.25 3.40 -11.37
N SER A 244 10.95 2.54 -10.63
CA SER A 244 12.33 2.13 -10.96
C SER A 244 12.39 1.09 -12.08
N ILE A 245 11.28 0.45 -12.40
CA ILE A 245 11.20 -0.61 -13.39
C ILE A 245 11.14 -0.02 -14.79
N ARG A 246 11.95 -0.62 -15.69
CA ARG A 246 11.93 -0.33 -17.13
C ARG A 246 11.72 -1.62 -17.91
N GLU A 247 10.83 -1.57 -18.88
CA GLU A 247 10.60 -2.67 -19.80
C GLU A 247 11.21 -2.32 -21.16
N ILE A 248 12.15 -3.15 -21.62
CA ILE A 248 12.84 -3.00 -22.89
C ILE A 248 12.77 -4.35 -23.60
N GLU A 249 12.15 -4.39 -24.78
CA GLU A 249 12.02 -5.61 -25.59
C GLU A 249 11.41 -6.81 -24.83
N GLY A 250 10.42 -6.55 -23.98
CA GLY A 250 9.74 -7.58 -23.17
C GLY A 250 10.59 -8.13 -22.00
N LYS A 251 11.70 -7.51 -21.67
CA LYS A 251 12.54 -7.82 -20.49
C LYS A 251 12.50 -6.65 -19.51
N THR A 252 12.60 -6.97 -18.25
CA THR A 252 12.55 -6.00 -17.15
C THR A 252 13.94 -5.63 -16.66
N PHE A 253 14.19 -4.34 -16.54
CA PHE A 253 15.47 -3.77 -16.12
C PHE A 253 15.29 -2.73 -15.02
N VAL A 254 16.38 -2.48 -14.30
CA VAL A 254 16.57 -1.33 -13.41
C VAL A 254 17.91 -0.66 -13.72
N TYR A 255 17.98 0.64 -13.50
CA TYR A 255 19.27 1.35 -13.51
C TYR A 255 19.83 1.35 -12.10
N VAL A 256 20.98 0.71 -11.92
CA VAL A 256 21.73 0.67 -10.65
C VAL A 256 22.75 1.78 -10.64
N LEU A 257 22.83 2.49 -9.52
CA LEU A 257 23.77 3.58 -9.29
C LEU A 257 24.93 3.09 -8.42
N SER A 258 26.15 3.16 -8.94
CA SER A 258 27.37 2.91 -8.20
C SER A 258 28.11 4.21 -7.96
N GLU A 259 28.43 4.50 -6.70
CA GLU A 259 29.15 5.73 -6.34
C GLU A 259 30.53 5.78 -7.03
N THR A 260 30.83 6.92 -7.60
CA THR A 260 32.15 7.22 -8.18
C THR A 260 32.52 8.67 -7.88
N ASN A 261 33.79 8.96 -7.69
CA ASN A 261 34.27 10.30 -7.42
C ASN A 261 35.08 10.77 -8.62
N ILE A 262 34.77 11.96 -9.13
CA ILE A 262 35.58 12.62 -10.16
C ILE A 262 36.00 13.99 -9.58
N GLY A 263 37.27 14.12 -9.25
CA GLY A 263 37.75 15.27 -8.49
C GLY A 263 37.14 15.29 -7.10
N ASN A 264 36.53 16.41 -6.70
CA ASN A 264 35.84 16.59 -5.41
C ASN A 264 34.34 16.39 -5.52
N GLU A 265 33.79 15.98 -6.66
CA GLU A 265 32.36 15.78 -6.84
C GLU A 265 31.97 14.31 -6.67
N LYS A 266 30.89 14.07 -5.87
CA LYS A 266 30.27 12.77 -5.72
C LYS A 266 29.30 12.56 -6.89
N LEU A 267 29.62 11.59 -7.72
CA LEU A 267 28.86 11.23 -8.91
C LEU A 267 28.49 9.76 -8.89
N TYR A 268 27.68 9.32 -9.82
CA TYR A 268 27.20 7.95 -9.88
C TYR A 268 27.32 7.40 -11.29
N TYR A 269 27.94 6.24 -11.39
CA TYR A 269 27.97 5.44 -12.60
C TYR A 269 26.66 4.66 -12.72
N VAL A 270 26.04 4.73 -13.90
CA VAL A 270 24.76 4.07 -14.20
C VAL A 270 25.03 2.74 -14.88
N SER A 271 24.50 1.65 -14.34
CA SER A 271 24.52 0.33 -14.97
C SER A 271 23.10 -0.20 -15.16
N LEU A 272 22.80 -0.62 -16.39
CA LEU A 272 21.53 -1.27 -16.72
C LEU A 272 21.58 -2.74 -16.31
N ARG A 273 20.70 -3.16 -15.43
CA ARG A 273 20.66 -4.53 -14.91
C ARG A 273 19.32 -5.20 -15.19
N ASN A 274 19.36 -6.39 -15.76
CA ASN A 274 18.18 -7.23 -15.94
C ASN A 274 17.72 -7.76 -14.57
N VAL A 275 16.42 -7.70 -14.32
CA VAL A 275 15.79 -8.17 -13.09
C VAL A 275 14.55 -9.00 -13.38
N LEU A 276 14.23 -9.91 -12.48
CA LEU A 276 12.96 -10.62 -12.50
C LEU A 276 12.01 -9.96 -11.49
N THR A 277 10.87 -9.53 -11.95
CA THR A 277 9.84 -8.94 -11.08
C THR A 277 8.92 -10.03 -10.53
N SER A 278 8.36 -9.77 -9.35
CA SER A 278 7.43 -10.68 -8.67
C SER A 278 6.18 -9.95 -8.19
N VAL A 279 5.81 -10.08 -6.92
CA VAL A 279 4.60 -9.47 -6.34
C VAL A 279 4.73 -7.95 -6.27
N SER A 280 3.63 -7.25 -6.58
CA SER A 280 3.54 -5.78 -6.45
C SER A 280 2.30 -5.39 -5.64
N ASP A 281 2.46 -4.36 -4.79
CA ASP A 281 1.36 -3.72 -4.06
C ASP A 281 0.79 -2.47 -4.79
N GLY A 282 1.36 -2.14 -5.96
CA GLY A 282 1.02 -0.95 -6.75
C GLY A 282 1.98 0.23 -6.54
N GLU A 283 2.71 0.30 -5.44
CA GLU A 283 3.75 1.30 -5.16
C GLU A 283 5.14 0.70 -5.27
N LYS A 284 5.29 -0.53 -4.79
CA LYS A 284 6.53 -1.30 -4.74
C LYS A 284 6.35 -2.60 -5.51
N ILE A 285 7.48 -3.14 -5.97
CA ILE A 285 7.50 -4.41 -6.67
C ILE A 285 8.70 -5.23 -6.20
N GLY A 286 8.48 -6.50 -5.92
CA GLY A 286 9.53 -7.46 -5.61
C GLY A 286 10.43 -7.67 -6.82
N VAL A 287 11.74 -7.71 -6.60
CA VAL A 287 12.73 -7.87 -7.67
C VAL A 287 13.82 -8.85 -7.26
N LYS A 288 14.25 -9.68 -8.21
CA LYS A 288 15.44 -10.52 -8.08
C LYS A 288 16.50 -10.04 -9.07
N GLY A 289 17.76 -9.99 -8.66
CA GLY A 289 18.87 -9.49 -9.48
C GLY A 289 19.49 -8.20 -8.96
N VAL A 290 18.97 -7.64 -7.88
CA VAL A 290 19.57 -6.55 -7.10
C VAL A 290 19.65 -6.93 -5.63
N ASN A 291 20.66 -6.41 -4.94
CA ASN A 291 20.89 -6.69 -3.54
C ASN A 291 20.32 -5.58 -2.64
N GLU A 292 20.05 -5.91 -1.40
CA GLU A 292 19.68 -4.93 -0.38
C GLU A 292 20.76 -3.84 -0.25
N ASN A 293 20.33 -2.58 -0.07
CA ASN A 293 21.15 -1.37 -0.01
C ASN A 293 21.83 -0.94 -1.32
N GLU A 294 21.70 -1.67 -2.43
CA GLU A 294 22.04 -1.10 -3.74
C GLU A 294 21.12 0.09 -4.03
N ILE A 295 21.59 1.04 -4.80
CA ILE A 295 20.80 2.23 -5.16
C ILE A 295 20.28 2.04 -6.58
N VAL A 296 18.98 2.19 -6.76
CA VAL A 296 18.33 2.16 -8.08
C VAL A 296 17.69 3.50 -8.40
N VAL A 297 17.65 3.84 -9.68
CA VAL A 297 17.00 5.08 -10.12
C VAL A 297 15.49 4.92 -10.01
N SER A 298 14.84 5.83 -9.30
CA SER A 298 13.38 5.88 -9.16
C SER A 298 12.71 6.96 -10.02
N LEU A 299 13.42 8.05 -10.34
CA LEU A 299 12.96 9.11 -11.24
C LEU A 299 14.08 9.62 -12.13
N GLY A 300 13.74 10.04 -13.35
CA GLY A 300 14.71 10.59 -14.32
C GLY A 300 15.39 9.51 -15.18
N ALA A 301 14.84 8.31 -15.21
CA ALA A 301 15.42 7.18 -15.97
C ALA A 301 15.23 7.29 -17.49
N GLU A 302 14.37 8.18 -17.99
CA GLU A 302 14.01 8.31 -19.41
C GLU A 302 15.21 8.72 -20.29
N TYR A 303 16.15 9.43 -19.70
CA TYR A 303 17.34 9.96 -20.41
C TYR A 303 18.59 9.15 -20.17
N LEU A 304 18.48 8.04 -19.41
CA LEU A 304 19.65 7.25 -19.05
C LEU A 304 19.99 6.23 -20.12
N LYS A 305 21.29 5.99 -20.25
CA LYS A 305 21.88 4.89 -21.00
C LYS A 305 22.86 4.16 -20.09
N ASP A 306 23.11 2.91 -20.41
CA ASP A 306 24.14 2.13 -19.73
C ASP A 306 25.51 2.79 -19.89
N GLY A 307 26.31 2.81 -18.84
CA GLY A 307 27.69 3.31 -18.86
C GLY A 307 27.87 4.81 -18.69
N ILE A 308 26.82 5.61 -18.47
CA ILE A 308 26.96 7.07 -18.25
C ILE A 308 27.20 7.40 -16.78
N ILE A 309 27.69 8.61 -16.52
CA ILE A 309 27.90 9.15 -15.18
C ILE A 309 26.93 10.31 -14.98
N VAL A 310 26.22 10.31 -13.84
CA VAL A 310 25.15 11.26 -13.51
C VAL A 310 25.30 11.80 -12.09
N ARG A 311 24.59 12.88 -11.79
CA ARG A 311 24.32 13.31 -10.41
C ARG A 311 23.08 12.62 -9.88
N ALA A 312 23.07 12.22 -8.61
CA ALA A 312 21.91 11.59 -7.99
C ALA A 312 21.59 12.21 -6.63
N ILE A 313 20.29 12.39 -6.38
CA ILE A 313 19.72 12.68 -5.05
C ILE A 313 19.23 11.35 -4.50
N ILE A 314 19.82 10.90 -3.38
CA ILE A 314 19.47 9.60 -2.77
C ILE A 314 18.43 9.83 -1.66
N GLN A 315 17.32 9.08 -1.75
CA GLN A 315 16.21 9.04 -0.78
C GLN A 315 16.23 7.77 0.05
#